data_d76cc7f48a2dbb2f5a1ffed6526ba3f5
#
_entry.id   d76cc7f48a2dbb2f5a1ffed6526ba3f5
#
_cell.length_a   1.000
_cell.length_b   1.000
_cell.length_c   1.000
_cell.angle_alpha   90.00
_cell.angle_beta   90.00
_cell.angle_gamma   90.00
#
_symmetry.space_group_name_H-M   'P 1'
#
loop_
_entity.id
_entity.type
_entity.pdbx_description
1 polymer ?
#
loop_
_entity_poly.entity_id
_entity_poly.type
_entity_poly.pdbx_seq_one_letter_code
_entity_poly.pdbx_strand_id
1 'polypeptide(L)'
;VVIDEAYVDFSIEPSFLGELEKFPNLIVLQTMSKAWGAAGIRLGMAFASPEIIAILNKIKYPYNVNLLTQERALYMLENKEQMEKQLRSILSERIRLQAALPELNCVRKIYPTDANFILVEVTNADTIYKNLVRQGIIVRNRTNVTMCNGCLRITVGKPDENDALLEA
;
A
#
# COMPACT_ATOMS: atom_id res chain seq x y z
N VAL A 1 -17.98 3.29 13.01
CA VAL A 1 -16.87 2.43 12.57
C VAL A 1 -16.10 3.17 11.48
N VAL A 2 -14.77 3.11 11.51
CA VAL A 2 -13.91 3.65 10.45
C VAL A 2 -13.08 2.49 9.89
N ILE A 3 -13.12 2.30 8.58
CA ILE A 3 -12.32 1.30 7.87
C ILE A 3 -11.32 2.02 6.98
N ASP A 4 -10.02 1.74 7.19
CA ASP A 4 -8.96 2.25 6.33
C ASP A 4 -8.70 1.26 5.19
N GLU A 5 -9.09 1.67 3.99
CA GLU A 5 -8.93 0.94 2.75
C GLU A 5 -7.78 1.49 1.88
N ALA A 6 -6.73 2.01 2.49
CA ALA A 6 -5.62 2.57 1.72
C ALA A 6 -4.95 1.56 0.75
N TYR A 7 -5.17 0.27 0.93
CA TYR A 7 -4.62 -0.82 0.11
C TYR A 7 -5.69 -1.67 -0.60
N VAL A 8 -6.96 -1.28 -0.59
CA VAL A 8 -8.06 -2.07 -1.15
C VAL A 8 -7.86 -2.45 -2.62
N ASP A 9 -7.25 -1.57 -3.43
CA ASP A 9 -6.98 -1.87 -4.84
C ASP A 9 -6.08 -3.10 -5.05
N PHE A 10 -5.30 -3.51 -4.04
CA PHE A 10 -4.44 -4.69 -4.09
C PHE A 10 -5.09 -5.96 -3.51
N SER A 11 -6.26 -5.82 -2.89
CA SER A 11 -7.00 -6.93 -2.28
C SER A 11 -7.90 -7.64 -3.30
N ILE A 12 -8.20 -8.91 -3.02
CA ILE A 12 -9.24 -9.66 -3.72
C ILE A 12 -10.62 -9.42 -3.10
N GLU A 13 -10.66 -8.91 -1.87
CA GLU A 13 -11.90 -8.62 -1.16
C GLU A 13 -12.52 -7.31 -1.68
N PRO A 14 -13.85 -7.26 -1.80
CA PRO A 14 -14.54 -6.07 -2.26
C PRO A 14 -14.43 -4.92 -1.23
N SER A 15 -14.45 -3.68 -1.72
CA SER A 15 -14.52 -2.49 -0.87
C SER A 15 -15.81 -2.43 -0.06
N PHE A 16 -15.72 -1.98 1.18
CA PHE A 16 -16.87 -1.65 2.02
C PHE A 16 -17.68 -0.43 1.55
N LEU A 17 -17.28 0.22 0.45
CA LEU A 17 -18.10 1.28 -0.17
C LEU A 17 -19.51 0.79 -0.53
N GLY A 18 -19.64 -0.48 -0.93
CA GLY A 18 -20.94 -1.11 -1.21
C GLY A 18 -21.85 -1.29 0.02
N GLU A 19 -21.33 -1.12 1.23
CA GLU A 19 -22.05 -1.32 2.48
C GLU A 19 -22.51 0.00 3.15
N LEU A 20 -22.15 1.16 2.59
CA LEU A 20 -22.46 2.47 3.19
C LEU A 20 -23.95 2.71 3.39
N GLU A 21 -24.82 2.23 2.50
CA GLU A 21 -26.27 2.37 2.63
C GLU A 21 -26.84 1.52 3.78
N LYS A 22 -26.19 0.38 4.08
CA LYS A 22 -26.64 -0.53 5.16
C LYS A 22 -26.16 -0.07 6.54
N PHE A 23 -25.03 0.64 6.58
CA PHE A 23 -24.37 1.03 7.83
C PHE A 23 -24.17 2.56 7.90
N PRO A 24 -25.16 3.32 8.37
CA PRO A 24 -25.09 4.79 8.39
C PRO A 24 -23.97 5.37 9.28
N ASN A 25 -23.39 4.57 10.16
CA ASN A 25 -22.25 4.91 11.01
C ASN A 25 -20.90 4.41 10.48
N LEU A 26 -20.85 3.95 9.21
CA LEU A 26 -19.62 3.52 8.54
C LEU A 26 -18.93 4.71 7.85
N ILE A 27 -17.62 4.77 8.01
CA ILE A 27 -16.73 5.66 7.27
C ILE A 27 -15.68 4.77 6.59
N VAL A 28 -15.54 4.88 5.28
CA VAL A 28 -14.50 4.22 4.51
C VAL A 28 -13.47 5.25 4.06
N LEU A 29 -12.19 5.00 4.35
CA LEU A 29 -11.08 5.87 3.98
C LEU A 29 -10.31 5.25 2.82
N GLN A 30 -10.08 6.01 1.76
CA GLN A 30 -9.25 5.61 0.63
C GLN A 30 -8.23 6.69 0.27
N THR A 31 -7.24 6.35 -0.57
CA THR A 31 -6.17 7.28 -0.93
C THR A 31 -5.65 7.05 -2.35
N MET A 32 -5.23 8.11 -3.01
CA MET A 32 -4.48 7.99 -4.26
C MET A 32 -2.97 7.75 -4.05
N SER A 33 -2.52 7.64 -2.81
CA SER A 33 -1.08 7.52 -2.48
C SER A 33 -0.47 6.16 -2.77
N LYS A 34 -1.28 5.09 -2.96
CA LYS A 34 -0.83 3.69 -3.08
C LYS A 34 -0.97 3.19 -4.51
N ALA A 35 -2.05 2.51 -4.84
CA ALA A 35 -2.25 1.92 -6.17
C ALA A 35 -2.18 2.96 -7.31
N TRP A 36 -2.65 4.15 -7.07
CA TRP A 36 -2.59 5.25 -8.02
C TRP A 36 -1.19 5.87 -8.19
N GLY A 37 -0.21 5.50 -7.35
CA GLY A 37 1.16 6.03 -7.42
C GLY A 37 1.28 7.54 -7.16
N ALA A 38 0.26 8.15 -6.57
CA ALA A 38 0.12 9.60 -6.45
C ALA A 38 0.38 10.13 -5.02
N ALA A 39 1.32 9.52 -4.29
CA ALA A 39 1.65 9.94 -2.92
C ALA A 39 2.03 11.43 -2.81
N GLY A 40 2.65 11.99 -3.86
CA GLY A 40 3.10 13.39 -3.90
C GLY A 40 1.96 14.41 -3.90
N ILE A 41 0.77 14.08 -4.42
CA ILE A 41 -0.36 15.03 -4.43
C ILE A 41 -1.11 15.12 -3.10
N ARG A 42 -0.80 14.26 -2.12
CA ARG A 42 -1.37 14.31 -0.76
C ARG A 42 -2.89 14.26 -0.71
N LEU A 43 -3.52 13.39 -1.51
CA LEU A 43 -4.97 13.25 -1.58
C LEU A 43 -5.45 11.95 -0.95
N GLY A 44 -6.35 12.08 0.03
CA GLY A 44 -7.14 11.02 0.63
C GLY A 44 -8.62 11.36 0.56
N MET A 45 -9.47 10.37 0.68
CA MET A 45 -10.91 10.47 0.56
C MET A 45 -11.59 9.78 1.74
N ALA A 46 -12.69 10.35 2.22
CA ALA A 46 -13.58 9.72 3.18
C ALA A 46 -14.98 9.59 2.57
N PHE A 47 -15.53 8.39 2.62
CA PHE A 47 -16.88 8.08 2.16
C PHE A 47 -17.73 7.67 3.36
N ALA A 48 -18.89 8.30 3.52
CA ALA A 48 -19.79 8.07 4.63
C ALA A 48 -21.20 8.58 4.31
N SER A 49 -22.14 8.42 5.26
CA SER A 49 -23.46 9.02 5.13
C SER A 49 -23.40 10.56 5.01
N PRO A 50 -24.40 11.21 4.39
CA PRO A 50 -24.45 12.68 4.27
C PRO A 50 -24.30 13.42 5.58
N GLU A 51 -24.87 12.87 6.68
CA GLU A 51 -24.81 13.44 8.02
C GLU A 51 -23.38 13.48 8.57
N ILE A 52 -22.62 12.38 8.39
CA ILE A 52 -21.21 12.32 8.79
C ILE A 52 -20.38 13.27 7.93
N ILE A 53 -20.59 13.28 6.61
CA ILE A 53 -19.86 14.19 5.70
C ILE A 53 -20.16 15.66 6.04
N ALA A 54 -21.39 15.98 6.44
CA ALA A 54 -21.72 17.34 6.89
C ALA A 54 -20.93 17.76 8.13
N ILE A 55 -20.72 16.82 9.09
CA ILE A 55 -19.88 17.09 10.27
C ILE A 55 -18.41 17.28 9.87
N LEU A 56 -17.86 16.39 9.03
CA LEU A 56 -16.49 16.50 8.55
C LEU A 56 -16.24 17.81 7.80
N ASN A 57 -17.22 18.27 7.00
CA ASN A 57 -17.14 19.54 6.29
C ASN A 57 -17.12 20.78 7.22
N LYS A 58 -17.70 20.69 8.43
CA LYS A 58 -17.64 21.77 9.41
C LYS A 58 -16.27 21.92 10.07
N ILE A 59 -15.51 20.85 10.16
CA ILE A 59 -14.25 20.81 10.91
C ILE A 59 -13.01 20.80 10.01
N LYS A 60 -13.14 20.44 8.72
CA LYS A 60 -12.02 20.46 7.79
C LYS A 60 -11.56 21.88 7.49
N TYR A 61 -10.29 22.06 7.13
CA TYR A 61 -9.83 23.34 6.60
C TYR A 61 -10.53 23.71 5.27
N PRO A 62 -10.89 24.96 5.06
CA PRO A 62 -11.65 25.39 3.87
C PRO A 62 -10.91 25.13 2.56
N TYR A 63 -9.58 25.25 2.54
CA TYR A 63 -8.70 25.08 1.36
C TYR A 63 -7.81 23.85 1.49
N ASN A 64 -8.37 22.73 1.91
CA ASN A 64 -7.62 21.49 2.22
C ASN A 64 -7.03 20.79 1.00
N VAL A 65 -7.55 21.04 -0.21
CA VAL A 65 -7.03 20.45 -1.47
C VAL A 65 -6.74 21.60 -2.44
N ASN A 66 -5.47 21.81 -2.77
CA ASN A 66 -5.06 22.86 -3.69
C ASN A 66 -5.42 22.53 -5.16
N LEU A 67 -5.42 23.55 -6.03
CA LEU A 67 -5.85 23.42 -7.43
C LEU A 67 -4.99 22.40 -8.20
N LEU A 68 -3.66 22.40 -8.04
CA LEU A 68 -2.76 21.47 -8.74
C LEU A 68 -3.05 20.02 -8.35
N THR A 69 -3.38 19.76 -7.08
CA THR A 69 -3.80 18.43 -6.60
C THR A 69 -5.11 18.01 -7.27
N GLN A 70 -6.08 18.93 -7.40
CA GLN A 70 -7.36 18.65 -8.05
C GLN A 70 -7.17 18.33 -9.54
N GLU A 71 -6.45 19.16 -10.26
CA GLU A 71 -6.15 18.96 -11.70
C GLU A 71 -5.42 17.63 -11.92
N ARG A 72 -4.42 17.32 -11.09
CA ARG A 72 -3.68 16.06 -11.21
C ARG A 72 -4.54 14.84 -10.90
N ALA A 73 -5.41 14.92 -9.90
CA ALA A 73 -6.33 13.83 -9.55
C ALA A 73 -7.33 13.57 -10.68
N LEU A 74 -7.93 14.62 -11.25
CA LEU A 74 -8.86 14.50 -12.38
C LEU A 74 -8.17 13.86 -13.59
N TYR A 75 -6.99 14.35 -13.96
CA TYR A 75 -6.20 13.76 -15.04
C TYR A 75 -5.95 12.26 -14.83
N MET A 76 -5.63 11.86 -13.60
CA MET A 76 -5.36 10.44 -13.30
C MET A 76 -6.63 9.59 -13.39
N LEU A 77 -7.78 10.11 -12.97
CA LEU A 77 -9.06 9.42 -13.08
C LEU A 77 -9.48 9.23 -14.56
N GLU A 78 -9.24 10.23 -15.41
CA GLU A 78 -9.47 10.15 -16.85
C GLU A 78 -8.55 9.13 -17.55
N ASN A 79 -7.34 8.92 -16.99
CA ASN A 79 -6.32 8.01 -17.53
C ASN A 79 -6.11 6.77 -16.64
N LYS A 80 -7.17 6.22 -16.07
CA LYS A 80 -7.13 5.09 -15.12
C LYS A 80 -6.49 3.82 -15.69
N GLU A 81 -6.50 3.61 -16.99
CA GLU A 81 -5.91 2.43 -17.65
C GLU A 81 -4.42 2.26 -17.32
N GLN A 82 -3.69 3.37 -17.16
CA GLN A 82 -2.28 3.35 -16.77
C GLN A 82 -2.13 2.79 -15.34
N MET A 83 -2.97 3.23 -14.41
CA MET A 83 -2.99 2.73 -13.05
C MET A 83 -3.32 1.22 -13.03
N GLU A 84 -4.37 0.82 -13.74
CA GLU A 84 -4.78 -0.60 -13.82
C GLU A 84 -3.68 -1.49 -14.37
N LYS A 85 -2.92 -1.03 -15.38
CA LYS A 85 -1.76 -1.76 -15.91
C LYS A 85 -0.66 -1.91 -14.87
N GLN A 86 -0.34 -0.85 -14.14
CA GLN A 86 0.66 -0.88 -13.06
C GLN A 86 0.21 -1.79 -11.92
N LEU A 87 -1.06 -1.72 -11.54
CA LEU A 87 -1.65 -2.56 -10.50
C LEU A 87 -1.51 -4.05 -10.86
N ARG A 88 -1.89 -4.44 -12.09
CA ARG A 88 -1.71 -5.84 -12.55
C ARG A 88 -0.26 -6.29 -12.49
N SER A 89 0.68 -5.43 -12.86
CA SER A 89 2.12 -5.73 -12.77
C SER A 89 2.55 -5.97 -11.32
N ILE A 90 2.14 -5.09 -10.39
CA ILE A 90 2.46 -5.24 -8.97
C ILE A 90 1.87 -6.54 -8.39
N LEU A 91 0.62 -6.86 -8.73
CA LEU A 91 -0.03 -8.09 -8.25
C LEU A 91 0.68 -9.36 -8.78
N SER A 92 1.07 -9.36 -10.05
CA SER A 92 1.85 -10.46 -10.65
C SER A 92 3.21 -10.63 -9.96
N GLU A 93 3.92 -9.53 -9.74
CA GLU A 93 5.22 -9.54 -9.07
C GLU A 93 5.10 -9.92 -7.58
N ARG A 94 4.03 -9.52 -6.90
CA ARG A 94 3.75 -9.97 -5.53
C ARG A 94 3.64 -11.49 -5.45
N ILE A 95 2.90 -12.10 -6.36
CA ILE A 95 2.76 -13.57 -6.43
C ILE A 95 4.12 -14.23 -6.68
N ARG A 96 4.90 -13.69 -7.61
CA ARG A 96 6.25 -14.19 -7.92
C ARG A 96 7.18 -14.12 -6.72
N LEU A 97 7.22 -13.00 -6.02
CA LEU A 97 8.04 -12.83 -4.81
C LEU A 97 7.57 -13.75 -3.67
N GLN A 98 6.26 -13.92 -3.49
CA GLN A 98 5.71 -14.84 -2.48
C GLN A 98 6.10 -16.30 -2.75
N ALA A 99 6.30 -16.67 -4.01
CA ALA A 99 6.78 -18.00 -4.38
C ALA A 99 8.31 -18.14 -4.22
N ALA A 100 9.08 -17.09 -4.56
CA ALA A 100 10.55 -17.16 -4.57
C ALA A 100 11.18 -16.96 -3.18
N LEU A 101 10.65 -16.05 -2.35
CA LEU A 101 11.22 -15.72 -1.04
C LEU A 101 11.36 -16.93 -0.09
N PRO A 102 10.42 -17.90 -0.03
CA PRO A 102 10.56 -19.07 0.85
C PRO A 102 11.75 -19.96 0.50
N GLU A 103 12.24 -19.91 -0.74
CA GLU A 103 13.39 -20.72 -1.20
C GLU A 103 14.74 -20.18 -0.67
N LEU A 104 14.74 -18.95 -0.14
CA LEU A 104 15.94 -18.34 0.42
C LEU A 104 16.20 -18.85 1.86
N ASN A 105 17.39 -19.37 2.11
CA ASN A 105 17.80 -19.93 3.42
C ASN A 105 17.66 -18.94 4.60
N CYS A 106 17.67 -17.66 4.34
CA CYS A 106 17.53 -16.63 5.36
C CYS A 106 16.08 -16.34 5.75
N VAL A 107 15.10 -16.78 4.96
CA VAL A 107 13.66 -16.55 5.18
C VAL A 107 13.11 -17.63 6.11
N ARG A 108 12.45 -17.20 7.18
CA ARG A 108 11.79 -18.07 8.15
C ARG A 108 10.30 -18.17 7.94
N LYS A 109 9.68 -17.04 7.61
CA LYS A 109 8.23 -16.94 7.46
C LYS A 109 7.85 -15.78 6.56
N ILE A 110 6.83 -15.98 5.73
CA ILE A 110 6.15 -14.92 4.99
C ILE A 110 4.76 -14.75 5.58
N TYR A 111 4.39 -13.51 5.83
CA TYR A 111 3.06 -13.18 6.32
C TYR A 111 2.11 -12.91 5.16
N PRO A 112 0.81 -13.30 5.26
CA PRO A 112 -0.20 -12.96 4.26
C PRO A 112 -0.26 -11.46 4.01
N THR A 113 -0.54 -11.06 2.77
CA THR A 113 -0.60 -9.64 2.40
C THR A 113 -1.60 -9.38 1.28
N ASP A 114 -2.38 -8.34 1.45
CA ASP A 114 -3.24 -7.71 0.44
C ASP A 114 -2.75 -6.29 0.10
N ALA A 115 -1.44 -6.04 0.28
CA ALA A 115 -0.81 -4.76 0.01
C ALA A 115 0.21 -4.87 -1.15
N ASN A 116 0.86 -3.75 -1.48
CA ASN A 116 1.99 -3.71 -2.40
C ASN A 116 3.34 -3.99 -1.71
N PHE A 117 3.33 -4.70 -0.61
CA PHE A 117 4.53 -5.12 0.11
C PHE A 117 4.32 -6.49 0.76
N ILE A 118 5.42 -7.14 1.08
CA ILE A 118 5.45 -8.43 1.80
C ILE A 118 6.19 -8.22 3.11
N LEU A 119 5.63 -8.71 4.22
CA LEU A 119 6.32 -8.79 5.50
C LEU A 119 6.96 -10.17 5.62
N VAL A 120 8.27 -10.18 5.83
CA VAL A 120 9.08 -11.41 5.86
C VAL A 120 9.87 -11.46 7.16
N GLU A 121 9.75 -12.54 7.92
CA GLU A 121 10.63 -12.83 9.04
C GLU A 121 11.88 -13.52 8.52
N VAL A 122 13.05 -12.99 8.88
CA VAL A 122 14.35 -13.49 8.40
C VAL A 122 15.31 -13.76 9.57
N THR A 123 16.36 -14.53 9.29
CA THR A 123 17.48 -14.68 10.21
C THR A 123 18.33 -13.41 10.18
N ASN A 124 18.70 -12.85 11.37
CA ASN A 124 19.60 -11.68 11.44
C ASN A 124 19.16 -10.47 10.57
N ALA A 125 17.90 -10.04 10.73
CA ALA A 125 17.29 -8.97 9.94
C ALA A 125 18.16 -7.70 9.82
N ASP A 126 18.86 -7.30 10.88
CA ASP A 126 19.75 -6.14 10.86
C ASP A 126 20.95 -6.32 9.94
N THR A 127 21.53 -7.51 9.89
CA THR A 127 22.66 -7.82 9.00
C THR A 127 22.20 -7.86 7.55
N ILE A 128 21.09 -8.54 7.26
CA ILE A 128 20.49 -8.60 5.91
C ILE A 128 20.12 -7.20 5.45
N TYR A 129 19.45 -6.41 6.27
CA TYR A 129 19.11 -5.02 5.96
C TYR A 129 20.34 -4.19 5.56
N LYS A 130 21.42 -4.27 6.37
CA LYS A 130 22.67 -3.53 6.08
C LYS A 130 23.32 -3.99 4.78
N ASN A 131 23.28 -5.28 4.48
CA ASN A 131 23.84 -5.82 3.24
C ASN A 131 23.05 -5.36 2.02
N LEU A 132 21.71 -5.42 2.07
CA LEU A 132 20.85 -4.90 1.00
C LEU A 132 21.09 -3.41 0.74
N VAL A 133 21.18 -2.60 1.81
CA VAL A 133 21.47 -1.16 1.69
C VAL A 133 22.82 -0.90 1.01
N ARG A 134 23.86 -1.68 1.34
CA ARG A 134 25.18 -1.57 0.67
C ARG A 134 25.12 -1.86 -0.84
N GLN A 135 24.18 -2.68 -1.26
CA GLN A 135 23.92 -3.02 -2.66
C GLN A 135 22.91 -2.06 -3.32
N GLY A 136 22.47 -1.00 -2.60
CA GLY A 136 21.50 -0.01 -3.11
C GLY A 136 20.06 -0.46 -3.02
N ILE A 137 19.77 -1.59 -2.36
CA ILE A 137 18.42 -2.13 -2.23
C ILE A 137 17.82 -1.69 -0.88
N ILE A 138 16.75 -0.91 -0.93
CA ILE A 138 16.14 -0.29 0.23
C ILE A 138 14.85 -1.02 0.62
N VAL A 139 14.90 -1.76 1.71
CA VAL A 139 13.74 -2.35 2.37
C VAL A 139 13.43 -1.62 3.69
N ARG A 140 12.40 -2.02 4.42
CA ARG A 140 12.08 -1.45 5.73
C ARG A 140 12.37 -2.49 6.83
N ASN A 141 13.38 -2.24 7.66
CA ASN A 141 13.59 -3.01 8.87
C ASN A 141 12.46 -2.70 9.87
N ARG A 142 11.74 -3.74 10.33
CA ARG A 142 10.61 -3.63 11.24
C ARG A 142 10.88 -4.30 12.59
N THR A 143 12.10 -4.73 12.86
CA THR A 143 12.50 -5.43 14.08
C THR A 143 12.09 -4.70 15.37
N ASN A 144 12.09 -3.38 15.36
CA ASN A 144 11.71 -2.55 16.51
C ASN A 144 10.19 -2.27 16.61
N VAL A 145 9.38 -2.86 15.72
CA VAL A 145 7.92 -2.73 15.77
C VAL A 145 7.35 -3.90 16.56
N THR A 146 6.39 -3.64 17.41
CA THR A 146 5.71 -4.67 18.21
C THR A 146 5.23 -5.83 17.31
N MET A 147 5.51 -7.05 17.71
CA MET A 147 5.19 -8.29 16.99
C MET A 147 5.91 -8.50 15.65
N CYS A 148 6.87 -7.63 15.27
CA CYS A 148 7.63 -7.74 14.02
C CYS A 148 9.12 -8.03 14.26
N ASN A 149 9.48 -8.67 15.37
CA ASN A 149 10.88 -9.01 15.64
C ASN A 149 11.47 -9.86 14.51
N GLY A 150 12.64 -9.47 14.01
CA GLY A 150 13.29 -10.13 12.88
C GLY A 150 12.61 -9.93 11.53
N CYS A 151 11.67 -8.97 11.40
CA CYS A 151 10.93 -8.77 10.17
C CYS A 151 11.51 -7.64 9.29
N LEU A 152 11.55 -7.91 8.00
CA LEU A 152 11.74 -6.93 6.93
C LEU A 152 10.44 -6.73 6.16
N ARG A 153 10.09 -5.49 5.84
CA ARG A 153 9.00 -5.16 4.91
C ARG A 153 9.58 -4.84 3.55
N ILE A 154 9.29 -5.70 2.60
CA ILE A 154 9.76 -5.62 1.22
C ILE A 154 8.64 -5.05 0.38
N THR A 155 8.84 -3.88 -0.23
CA THR A 155 7.90 -3.32 -1.21
C THR A 155 8.06 -4.07 -2.52
N VAL A 156 6.94 -4.45 -3.14
CA VAL A 156 6.94 -5.07 -4.46
C VAL A 156 7.39 -4.04 -5.48
N GLY A 157 8.54 -4.27 -6.10
CA GLY A 157 9.16 -3.42 -7.11
C GLY A 157 8.79 -3.84 -8.53
N LYS A 158 9.50 -3.29 -9.51
CA LYS A 158 9.49 -3.77 -10.89
C LYS A 158 10.18 -5.13 -10.99
N PRO A 159 10.00 -5.88 -12.11
CA PRO A 159 10.64 -7.18 -12.27
C PRO A 159 12.16 -7.15 -12.04
N ASP A 160 12.86 -6.20 -12.64
CA ASP A 160 14.32 -6.01 -12.52
C ASP A 160 14.76 -5.65 -11.08
N GLU A 161 13.97 -4.85 -10.37
CA GLU A 161 14.23 -4.50 -8.97
C GLU A 161 14.02 -5.72 -8.04
N ASN A 162 12.99 -6.52 -8.33
CA ASN A 162 12.71 -7.74 -7.57
C ASN A 162 13.74 -8.85 -7.85
N ASP A 163 14.25 -8.95 -9.10
CA ASP A 163 15.34 -9.87 -9.45
C ASP A 163 16.60 -9.50 -8.67
N ALA A 164 17.00 -8.22 -8.67
CA ALA A 164 18.13 -7.73 -7.90
C ALA A 164 17.98 -8.01 -6.38
N LEU A 165 16.76 -7.89 -5.85
CA LEU A 165 16.48 -8.22 -4.44
C LEU A 165 16.70 -9.71 -4.14
N LEU A 166 16.27 -10.60 -5.03
CA LEU A 166 16.39 -12.06 -4.84
C LEU A 166 17.82 -12.57 -4.98
N GLU A 167 18.65 -11.88 -5.76
CA GLU A 167 20.06 -12.21 -5.98
C GLU A 167 21.00 -11.68 -4.87
N ALA A 168 20.56 -10.68 -4.10
CA ALA A 168 21.37 -9.99 -3.09
C ALA A 168 21.42 -10.71 -1.73
#